data_6a6edcffd287db8a23635781ca382f12
#
_entry.id   6a6edcffd287db8a23635781ca382f12
#
_cell.length_a   1.000
_cell.length_b   1.000
_cell.length_c   1.000
_cell.angle_alpha   90.00
_cell.angle_beta   90.00
_cell.angle_gamma   90.00
#
_symmetry.space_group_name_H-M   'P 1'
#
loop_
_entity.id
_entity.type
_entity.pdbx_description
1 polymer ?
#
loop_
_entity_poly.entity_id
_entity_poly.type
_entity_poly.pdbx_seq_one_letter_code
_entity_poly.pdbx_strand_id
1 'polypeptide(L)'
;QNPKRLGIKDEKGMLFFEMCRILRERKPKCFIAENVKGLLTANKKEAFPLIIKEFEESGYNVTYHVLKAVEYGVPQKRERVIIVGFKKELGIKFDFPNPVIKREEDYVPLKEVIEANVDEKYFFSQRAVDGMMRNRATMNKGRAQNIEEPCNTVGAHLAKVSLNSTDPVLMEGGRYRRFTPREVAR
;
A
#
# COMPACT_ATOMS: atom_id res chain seq x y z
N GLN A 1 -2.31 -2.81 30.18
CA GLN A 1 -1.04 -2.24 29.68
C GLN A 1 -1.31 -0.84 29.13
N ASN A 2 -0.40 0.09 29.36
CA ASN A 2 -0.66 1.51 29.20
C ASN A 2 -0.42 1.95 27.73
N PRO A 3 -1.44 2.42 26.96
CA PRO A 3 -1.31 2.91 25.60
C PRO A 3 -0.27 4.03 25.42
N LYS A 4 0.06 4.75 26.49
CA LYS A 4 1.06 5.84 26.50
C LYS A 4 2.49 5.38 26.20
N ARG A 5 2.80 4.08 26.33
CA ARG A 5 4.16 3.53 26.05
C ARG A 5 4.49 3.41 24.58
N LEU A 6 3.49 3.27 23.69
CA LEU A 6 3.72 3.06 22.25
C LEU A 6 3.84 4.35 21.45
N GLY A 7 3.65 5.52 22.07
CA GLY A 7 3.62 6.80 21.33
C GLY A 7 2.45 6.92 20.35
N ILE A 8 1.53 5.97 20.35
CA ILE A 8 0.36 5.89 19.51
C ILE A 8 -0.76 6.60 20.23
N LYS A 9 -0.80 7.93 20.11
CA LYS A 9 -1.81 8.80 20.74
C LYS A 9 -3.08 8.98 19.91
N ASP A 10 -3.17 8.34 18.74
CA ASP A 10 -4.28 8.50 17.83
C ASP A 10 -5.21 7.26 17.82
N GLU A 11 -6.41 7.44 17.29
CA GLU A 11 -7.42 6.37 17.14
C GLU A 11 -6.90 5.16 16.37
N LYS A 12 -5.97 5.36 15.43
CA LYS A 12 -5.38 4.27 14.63
C LYS A 12 -4.48 3.37 15.46
N GLY A 13 -3.81 3.92 16.46
CA GLY A 13 -3.05 3.15 17.43
C GLY A 13 -3.91 2.27 18.32
N MET A 14 -5.12 2.72 18.64
CA MET A 14 -6.10 1.92 19.39
C MET A 14 -6.53 0.66 18.64
N LEU A 15 -6.66 0.71 17.31
CA LEU A 15 -7.02 -0.46 16.49
C LEU A 15 -5.98 -1.59 16.58
N PHE A 16 -4.71 -1.27 16.73
CA PHE A 16 -3.67 -2.29 16.95
C PHE A 16 -3.90 -3.07 18.26
N PHE A 17 -4.25 -2.38 19.34
CA PHE A 17 -4.55 -3.04 20.62
C PHE A 17 -5.81 -3.89 20.55
N GLU A 18 -6.83 -3.49 19.79
CA GLU A 18 -8.01 -4.30 19.54
C GLU A 18 -7.66 -5.57 18.77
N MET A 19 -6.77 -5.49 17.79
CA MET A 19 -6.26 -6.68 17.11
C MET A 19 -5.56 -7.62 18.10
N CYS A 20 -4.68 -7.11 18.96
CA CYS A 20 -4.02 -7.92 19.99
C CYS A 20 -5.02 -8.53 20.97
N ARG A 21 -6.08 -7.81 21.35
CA ARG A 21 -7.15 -8.34 22.20
C ARG A 21 -7.86 -9.52 21.53
N ILE A 22 -8.22 -9.38 20.25
CA ILE A 22 -8.86 -10.46 19.47
C ILE A 22 -7.93 -11.68 19.39
N LEU A 23 -6.65 -11.49 19.14
CA LEU A 23 -5.67 -12.59 19.09
C LEU A 23 -5.59 -13.35 20.42
N ARG A 24 -5.62 -12.66 21.57
CA ARG A 24 -5.59 -13.29 22.90
C ARG A 24 -6.89 -14.01 23.25
N GLU A 25 -8.04 -13.47 22.85
CA GLU A 25 -9.36 -14.05 23.16
C GLU A 25 -9.73 -15.19 22.20
N ARG A 26 -9.60 -14.96 20.89
CA ARG A 26 -10.03 -15.91 19.86
C ARG A 26 -8.98 -16.94 19.48
N LYS A 27 -7.73 -16.63 19.73
CA LYS A 27 -6.56 -17.50 19.52
C LYS A 27 -6.58 -18.18 18.14
N PRO A 28 -6.71 -17.44 17.01
CA PRO A 28 -6.65 -18.04 15.69
C PRO A 28 -5.32 -18.79 15.51
N LYS A 29 -5.31 -19.84 14.69
CA LYS A 29 -4.07 -20.61 14.40
C LYS A 29 -2.99 -19.75 13.77
N CYS A 30 -3.37 -18.79 12.93
CA CYS A 30 -2.49 -17.82 12.32
C CYS A 30 -3.20 -16.48 12.12
N PHE A 31 -2.40 -15.43 11.90
CA PHE A 31 -2.88 -14.12 11.44
C PHE A 31 -1.95 -13.54 10.39
N ILE A 32 -2.48 -12.64 9.58
CA ILE A 32 -1.71 -11.78 8.66
C ILE A 32 -2.09 -10.34 8.96
N ALA A 33 -1.07 -9.50 9.17
CA ALA A 33 -1.24 -8.06 9.30
C ALA A 33 -0.46 -7.33 8.21
N GLU A 34 -1.05 -6.28 7.63
CA GLU A 34 -0.44 -5.46 6.60
C GLU A 34 -0.32 -4.02 7.06
N ASN A 35 0.80 -3.38 6.75
CA ASN A 35 0.94 -1.95 6.98
C ASN A 35 1.88 -1.32 5.94
N VAL A 36 1.92 0.00 5.90
CA VAL A 36 2.86 0.75 5.07
C VAL A 36 4.31 0.55 5.55
N LYS A 37 5.27 0.55 4.61
CA LYS A 37 6.72 0.43 4.93
C LYS A 37 7.18 1.45 5.98
N GLY A 38 6.57 2.65 5.99
CA GLY A 38 6.87 3.70 6.96
C GLY A 38 6.72 3.29 8.44
N LEU A 39 5.94 2.22 8.72
CA LEU A 39 5.82 1.66 10.06
C LEU A 39 7.17 1.25 10.66
N LEU A 40 8.10 0.76 9.84
CA LEU A 40 9.43 0.33 10.29
C LEU A 40 10.29 1.48 10.87
N THR A 41 10.01 2.71 10.44
CA THR A 41 10.74 3.92 10.87
C THR A 41 9.89 4.83 11.77
N ALA A 42 8.64 4.44 12.02
CA ALA A 42 7.72 5.22 12.83
C ALA A 42 8.25 5.39 14.27
N ASN A 43 7.96 6.57 14.86
CA ASN A 43 8.40 6.91 16.21
C ASN A 43 9.88 6.61 16.44
N LYS A 44 10.76 7.17 15.61
CA LYS A 44 12.22 6.97 15.71
C LYS A 44 12.65 5.49 15.71
N LYS A 45 11.90 4.62 15.01
CA LYS A 45 12.06 3.16 14.92
C LYS A 45 11.66 2.39 16.20
N GLU A 46 11.02 3.02 17.15
CA GLU A 46 10.61 2.37 18.40
C GLU A 46 9.25 1.63 18.29
N ALA A 47 8.36 2.09 17.41
CA ALA A 47 7.00 1.55 17.32
C ALA A 47 6.98 0.09 16.81
N PHE A 48 7.75 -0.22 15.78
CA PHE A 48 7.71 -1.54 15.16
C PHE A 48 8.18 -2.68 16.07
N PRO A 49 9.32 -2.57 16.79
CA PRO A 49 9.72 -3.59 17.76
C PRO A 49 8.67 -3.83 18.86
N LEU A 50 7.99 -2.79 19.31
CA LEU A 50 6.91 -2.93 20.29
C LEU A 50 5.71 -3.69 19.74
N ILE A 51 5.34 -3.45 18.47
CA ILE A 51 4.27 -4.17 17.78
C ILE A 51 4.62 -5.67 17.67
N ILE A 52 5.83 -6.00 17.26
CA ILE A 52 6.27 -7.41 17.18
C ILE A 52 6.21 -8.06 18.56
N LYS A 53 6.75 -7.40 19.58
CA LYS A 53 6.73 -7.88 20.95
C LYS A 53 5.31 -8.17 21.47
N GLU A 54 4.35 -7.28 21.20
CA GLU A 54 2.94 -7.47 21.60
C GLU A 54 2.30 -8.69 20.92
N PHE A 55 2.63 -8.95 19.66
CA PHE A 55 2.18 -10.16 18.97
C PHE A 55 2.81 -11.42 19.57
N GLU A 56 4.11 -11.40 19.89
CA GLU A 56 4.82 -12.51 20.53
C GLU A 56 4.29 -12.79 21.94
N GLU A 57 4.00 -11.74 22.72
CA GLU A 57 3.36 -11.84 24.04
C GLU A 57 1.90 -12.31 23.95
N SER A 58 1.26 -12.13 22.81
CA SER A 58 -0.07 -12.68 22.52
C SER A 58 -0.06 -14.18 22.17
N GLY A 59 1.12 -14.83 22.16
CA GLY A 59 1.28 -16.28 22.00
C GLY A 59 1.62 -16.72 20.57
N TYR A 60 2.19 -15.85 19.74
CA TYR A 60 2.53 -16.14 18.34
C TYR A 60 4.04 -16.09 18.08
N ASN A 61 4.50 -16.99 17.19
CA ASN A 61 5.78 -16.83 16.51
C ASN A 61 5.54 -15.91 15.31
N VAL A 62 6.30 -14.83 15.22
CA VAL A 62 6.06 -13.76 14.24
C VAL A 62 7.22 -13.67 13.27
N THR A 63 6.89 -13.61 11.99
CA THR A 63 7.83 -13.33 10.91
C THR A 63 7.30 -12.14 10.11
N TYR A 64 8.17 -11.28 9.61
CA TYR A 64 7.75 -10.15 8.77
C TYR A 64 8.71 -9.93 7.61
N HIS A 65 8.19 -9.36 6.54
CA HIS A 65 8.98 -8.96 5.37
C HIS A 65 8.36 -7.74 4.69
N VAL A 66 9.19 -6.94 4.01
CA VAL A 66 8.70 -5.87 3.13
C VAL A 66 8.55 -6.45 1.73
N LEU A 67 7.32 -6.55 1.26
CA LEU A 67 7.03 -7.01 -0.09
C LEU A 67 6.84 -5.81 -1.02
N LYS A 68 7.42 -5.89 -2.21
CA LYS A 68 7.22 -4.93 -3.29
C LYS A 68 6.35 -5.57 -4.37
N ALA A 69 5.20 -4.98 -4.67
CA ALA A 69 4.23 -5.54 -5.61
C ALA A 69 4.84 -5.82 -7.00
N VAL A 70 5.76 -4.97 -7.46
CA VAL A 70 6.46 -5.13 -8.74
C VAL A 70 7.28 -6.42 -8.83
N GLU A 71 7.82 -6.91 -7.73
CA GLU A 71 8.58 -8.15 -7.65
C GLU A 71 7.71 -9.40 -7.82
N TYR A 72 6.38 -9.24 -7.75
CA TYR A 72 5.37 -10.31 -7.89
C TYR A 72 4.47 -10.12 -9.11
N GLY A 73 4.90 -9.34 -10.11
CA GLY A 73 4.20 -9.18 -11.37
C GLY A 73 3.06 -8.16 -11.36
N VAL A 74 2.92 -7.37 -10.30
CA VAL A 74 1.92 -6.29 -10.25
C VAL A 74 2.56 -5.00 -10.76
N PRO A 75 2.00 -4.32 -11.78
CA PRO A 75 2.58 -3.11 -12.37
C PRO A 75 2.39 -1.87 -11.47
N GLN A 76 2.73 -1.98 -10.19
CA GLN A 76 2.57 -0.92 -9.20
C GLN A 76 3.74 -0.89 -8.22
N LYS A 77 4.35 0.29 -8.05
CA LYS A 77 5.44 0.57 -7.09
C LYS A 77 4.89 0.65 -5.66
N ARG A 78 4.28 -0.45 -5.18
CA ARG A 78 3.68 -0.55 -3.85
C ARG A 78 4.54 -1.41 -2.93
N GLU A 79 4.98 -0.82 -1.81
CA GLU A 79 5.73 -1.53 -0.77
C GLU A 79 4.88 -1.64 0.50
N ARG A 80 4.82 -2.83 1.06
CA ARG A 80 4.09 -3.09 2.31
C ARG A 80 4.88 -4.01 3.22
N VAL A 81 4.86 -3.72 4.50
CA VAL A 81 5.29 -4.68 5.51
C VAL A 81 4.15 -5.65 5.76
N ILE A 82 4.43 -6.92 5.54
CA ILE A 82 3.52 -8.02 5.85
C ILE A 82 4.07 -8.73 7.08
N ILE A 83 3.22 -8.92 8.08
CA ILE A 83 3.54 -9.58 9.34
C ILE A 83 2.67 -10.83 9.41
N VAL A 84 3.30 -11.99 9.57
CA VAL A 84 2.61 -13.27 9.69
C VAL A 84 2.91 -13.86 11.06
N GLY A 85 1.87 -14.25 11.79
CA GLY A 85 2.03 -14.91 13.08
C GLY A 85 1.34 -16.27 13.09
N PHE A 86 2.04 -17.29 13.55
CA PHE A 86 1.49 -18.60 13.87
C PHE A 86 1.54 -18.83 15.37
N LYS A 87 0.51 -19.50 15.93
CA LYS A 87 0.53 -19.89 17.35
C LYS A 87 1.82 -20.62 17.69
N LYS A 88 2.44 -20.29 18.82
CA LYS A 88 3.70 -20.90 19.29
C LYS A 88 3.60 -22.41 19.43
N GLU A 89 2.44 -22.90 19.88
CA GLU A 89 2.18 -24.34 20.06
C GLU A 89 2.23 -25.16 18.77
N LEU A 90 2.08 -24.52 17.61
CA LEU A 90 2.14 -25.18 16.30
C LEU A 90 3.59 -25.43 15.83
N GLY A 91 4.59 -24.77 16.41
CA GLY A 91 5.98 -24.89 16.02
C GLY A 91 6.28 -24.45 14.57
N ILE A 92 5.34 -23.74 13.92
CA ILE A 92 5.47 -23.31 12.52
C ILE A 92 6.33 -22.06 12.43
N LYS A 93 7.33 -22.11 11.54
CA LYS A 93 8.05 -20.93 11.04
C LYS A 93 7.57 -20.64 9.63
N PHE A 94 7.14 -19.40 9.39
CA PHE A 94 6.69 -18.98 8.07
C PHE A 94 7.85 -18.39 7.26
N ASP A 95 8.02 -18.88 6.05
CA ASP A 95 8.98 -18.34 5.09
C ASP A 95 8.21 -17.59 3.98
N PHE A 96 8.60 -16.34 3.75
CA PHE A 96 8.00 -15.53 2.68
C PHE A 96 8.42 -16.06 1.30
N PRO A 97 7.52 -15.99 0.31
CA PRO A 97 7.87 -16.39 -1.06
C PRO A 97 8.98 -15.49 -1.61
N ASN A 98 9.89 -16.09 -2.35
CA ASN A 98 10.93 -15.34 -3.05
C ASN A 98 10.31 -14.45 -4.15
N PRO A 99 10.90 -13.30 -4.45
CA PRO A 99 10.53 -12.50 -5.61
C PRO A 99 10.54 -13.32 -6.90
N VAL A 100 9.48 -13.21 -7.69
CA VAL A 100 9.36 -13.83 -9.01
C VAL A 100 10.17 -13.04 -10.04
N ILE A 101 10.14 -11.72 -9.92
CA ILE A 101 10.89 -10.79 -10.77
C ILE A 101 11.99 -10.14 -9.92
N LYS A 102 13.25 -10.32 -10.33
CA LYS A 102 14.42 -9.90 -9.54
C LYS A 102 15.10 -8.64 -10.06
N ARG A 103 14.90 -8.30 -11.34
CA ARG A 103 15.53 -7.16 -11.98
C ARG A 103 14.48 -6.12 -12.31
N GLU A 104 14.81 -4.84 -12.11
CA GLU A 104 13.86 -3.74 -12.34
C GLU A 104 13.46 -3.60 -13.81
N GLU A 105 14.35 -3.95 -14.74
CA GLU A 105 14.07 -3.95 -16.19
C GLU A 105 13.01 -4.97 -16.61
N ASP A 106 12.77 -5.99 -15.79
CA ASP A 106 11.79 -7.05 -16.05
C ASP A 106 10.43 -6.74 -15.41
N TYR A 107 10.27 -5.64 -14.68
CA TYR A 107 8.99 -5.28 -14.06
C TYR A 107 7.91 -5.05 -15.11
N VAL A 108 6.72 -5.56 -14.85
CA VAL A 108 5.57 -5.39 -15.72
C VAL A 108 5.24 -3.90 -15.87
N PRO A 109 5.27 -3.34 -17.09
CA PRO A 109 4.94 -1.94 -17.30
C PRO A 109 3.42 -1.70 -17.20
N LEU A 110 3.03 -0.47 -16.89
CA LEU A 110 1.63 -0.09 -16.74
C LEU A 110 0.80 -0.33 -18.01
N LYS A 111 1.41 -0.21 -19.19
CA LYS A 111 0.73 -0.42 -20.49
C LYS A 111 0.07 -1.79 -20.64
N GLU A 112 0.57 -2.82 -19.94
CA GLU A 112 0.02 -4.18 -20.02
C GLU A 112 -1.39 -4.30 -19.38
N VAL A 113 -1.80 -3.33 -18.57
CA VAL A 113 -3.08 -3.33 -17.88
C VAL A 113 -4.02 -2.20 -18.31
N ILE A 114 -3.55 -1.29 -19.18
CA ILE A 114 -4.36 -0.18 -19.70
C ILE A 114 -5.37 -0.71 -20.74
N GLU A 115 -6.58 -0.18 -20.67
CA GLU A 115 -7.67 -0.46 -21.61
C GLU A 115 -7.61 0.48 -22.82
N ALA A 116 -7.88 -0.07 -24.01
CA ALA A 116 -8.15 0.73 -25.19
C ALA A 116 -9.61 1.23 -25.21
N ASN A 117 -9.85 2.37 -25.83
CA ASN A 117 -11.20 2.93 -26.05
C ASN A 117 -12.01 3.13 -24.76
N VAL A 118 -11.42 3.84 -23.80
CA VAL A 118 -12.03 4.14 -22.52
C VAL A 118 -13.18 5.15 -22.68
N ASP A 119 -14.28 4.94 -21.95
CA ASP A 119 -15.47 5.80 -21.93
C ASP A 119 -15.09 7.26 -21.55
N GLU A 120 -15.71 8.23 -22.22
CA GLU A 120 -15.48 9.66 -22.03
C GLU A 120 -15.62 10.13 -20.57
N LYS A 121 -16.44 9.46 -19.77
CA LYS A 121 -16.61 9.77 -18.32
C LYS A 121 -15.35 9.66 -17.49
N TYR A 122 -14.31 8.96 -17.98
CA TYR A 122 -13.02 8.84 -17.29
C TYR A 122 -12.07 10.00 -17.62
N PHE A 123 -12.32 10.76 -18.67
CA PHE A 123 -11.51 11.92 -19.04
C PHE A 123 -11.83 13.12 -18.15
N PHE A 124 -10.82 13.93 -17.88
CA PHE A 124 -11.00 15.16 -17.10
C PHE A 124 -11.49 16.30 -17.96
N SER A 125 -12.39 17.11 -17.40
CA SER A 125 -12.73 18.39 -18.00
C SER A 125 -11.54 19.35 -17.98
N GLN A 126 -11.48 20.28 -18.92
CA GLN A 126 -10.42 21.30 -18.97
C GLN A 126 -10.28 22.04 -17.64
N ARG A 127 -11.39 22.39 -17.00
CA ARG A 127 -11.41 23.04 -15.68
C ARG A 127 -10.67 22.21 -14.61
N ALA A 128 -10.85 20.89 -14.62
CA ALA A 128 -10.15 19.99 -13.69
C ALA A 128 -8.64 19.92 -13.98
N VAL A 129 -8.27 19.88 -15.27
CA VAL A 129 -6.87 19.91 -15.72
C VAL A 129 -6.20 21.22 -15.29
N ASP A 130 -6.83 22.37 -15.54
CA ASP A 130 -6.32 23.68 -15.14
C ASP A 130 -6.09 23.75 -13.62
N GLY A 131 -7.03 23.18 -12.85
CA GLY A 131 -6.90 23.07 -11.40
C GLY A 131 -5.70 22.24 -10.98
N MET A 132 -5.47 21.08 -11.62
CA MET A 132 -4.30 20.22 -11.36
C MET A 132 -2.98 20.93 -11.69
N MET A 133 -2.96 21.78 -12.75
CA MET A 133 -1.75 22.46 -13.21
C MET A 133 -1.43 23.73 -12.42
N ARG A 134 -2.42 24.40 -11.82
CA ARG A 134 -2.23 25.62 -11.02
C ARG A 134 -1.41 25.36 -9.75
N ASN A 135 -1.54 24.20 -9.14
CA ASN A 135 -0.92 23.91 -7.85
C ASN A 135 0.50 23.35 -8.02
N ARG A 136 1.37 24.17 -8.64
CA ARG A 136 2.74 23.78 -9.04
C ARG A 136 3.72 23.60 -7.87
N ALA A 137 3.42 24.16 -6.70
CA ALA A 137 4.40 24.25 -5.61
C ALA A 137 4.48 23.00 -4.73
N THR A 138 3.39 22.23 -4.60
CA THR A 138 3.28 21.13 -3.64
C THR A 138 2.94 19.78 -4.27
N MET A 139 2.63 19.73 -5.56
CA MET A 139 2.19 18.50 -6.23
C MET A 139 3.11 18.14 -7.37
N ASN A 140 3.39 16.86 -7.50
CA ASN A 140 4.17 16.29 -8.59
C ASN A 140 3.76 16.89 -9.93
N LYS A 141 4.66 17.66 -10.53
CA LYS A 141 4.52 18.08 -11.92
C LYS A 141 4.34 16.82 -12.75
N GLY A 142 3.18 16.70 -13.40
CA GLY A 142 2.90 15.52 -14.19
C GLY A 142 2.51 14.31 -13.32
N ARG A 143 1.27 14.29 -12.82
CA ARG A 143 0.67 13.09 -12.26
C ARG A 143 0.46 11.99 -13.30
N ALA A 144 0.57 12.33 -14.58
CA ALA A 144 0.51 11.36 -15.65
C ALA A 144 1.64 10.35 -15.49
N GLN A 145 1.26 9.09 -15.41
CA GLN A 145 2.22 8.00 -15.25
C GLN A 145 2.92 7.72 -16.58
N ASN A 146 4.18 7.35 -16.49
CA ASN A 146 4.88 6.75 -17.61
C ASN A 146 4.32 5.32 -17.80
N ILE A 147 3.69 5.06 -18.92
CA ILE A 147 3.08 3.76 -19.20
C ILE A 147 4.10 2.65 -19.47
N GLU A 148 5.35 3.00 -19.76
CA GLU A 148 6.45 2.05 -19.94
C GLU A 148 7.09 1.60 -18.61
N GLU A 149 6.61 2.13 -17.49
CA GLU A 149 7.05 1.77 -16.14
C GLU A 149 5.88 1.30 -15.28
N PRO A 150 6.15 0.61 -14.15
CA PRO A 150 5.12 0.36 -13.15
C PRO A 150 4.56 1.68 -12.58
N CYS A 151 3.26 1.70 -12.34
CA CYS A 151 2.54 2.84 -11.78
C CYS A 151 2.96 3.16 -10.33
N ASN A 152 2.83 4.39 -9.93
CA ASN A 152 2.89 4.76 -8.51
C ASN A 152 1.74 4.10 -7.72
N THR A 153 1.90 4.02 -6.40
CA THR A 153 0.87 3.42 -5.54
C THR A 153 -0.49 4.09 -5.73
N VAL A 154 -1.48 3.28 -6.08
CA VAL A 154 -2.87 3.69 -6.22
C VAL A 154 -3.51 3.76 -4.82
N GLY A 155 -4.14 4.88 -4.50
CA GLY A 155 -4.85 5.10 -3.24
C GLY A 155 -6.36 4.84 -3.34
N ALA A 156 -7.03 4.80 -2.19
CA ALA A 156 -8.49 4.61 -2.12
C ALA A 156 -9.31 5.78 -2.70
N HIS A 157 -8.67 6.90 -2.98
CA HIS A 157 -9.32 8.11 -3.49
C HIS A 157 -9.21 8.27 -5.01
N LEU A 158 -8.73 7.27 -5.72
CA LEU A 158 -8.48 7.32 -7.17
C LEU A 158 -9.70 7.79 -7.99
N ALA A 159 -10.92 7.49 -7.52
CA ALA A 159 -12.16 7.95 -8.14
C ALA A 159 -12.48 9.43 -7.87
N LYS A 160 -11.86 10.02 -6.85
CA LYS A 160 -12.07 11.42 -6.47
C LYS A 160 -10.89 12.24 -6.93
N VAL A 161 -11.06 13.00 -7.98
CA VAL A 161 -10.02 13.96 -8.42
C VAL A 161 -10.00 15.11 -7.43
N SER A 162 -9.16 14.98 -6.44
CA SER A 162 -8.81 16.11 -5.57
C SER A 162 -7.64 16.86 -6.18
N LEU A 163 -7.70 18.18 -6.15
CA LEU A 163 -6.59 19.06 -6.56
C LEU A 163 -5.32 18.78 -5.75
N ASN A 164 -5.49 18.23 -4.54
CA ASN A 164 -4.44 17.91 -3.60
C ASN A 164 -4.14 16.40 -3.50
N SER A 165 -4.72 15.58 -4.39
CA SER A 165 -4.45 14.14 -4.41
C SER A 165 -3.11 13.86 -5.06
N THR A 166 -2.37 12.92 -4.51
CA THR A 166 -1.16 12.33 -5.11
C THR A 166 -1.47 11.12 -5.98
N ASP A 167 -2.75 10.81 -6.17
CA ASP A 167 -3.18 9.66 -6.96
C ASP A 167 -2.70 9.80 -8.42
N PRO A 168 -2.21 8.72 -9.01
CA PRO A 168 -1.75 8.71 -10.39
C PRO A 168 -2.90 8.95 -11.38
N VAL A 169 -2.57 9.57 -12.51
CA VAL A 169 -3.48 9.77 -13.65
C VAL A 169 -2.81 9.27 -14.92
N LEU A 170 -3.60 8.99 -15.95
CA LEU A 170 -3.11 8.60 -17.26
C LEU A 170 -3.22 9.77 -18.26
N MET A 171 -2.41 9.71 -19.31
CA MET A 171 -2.52 10.58 -20.47
C MET A 171 -2.79 9.72 -21.71
N GLU A 172 -3.87 9.99 -22.41
CA GLU A 172 -4.27 9.30 -23.62
C GLU A 172 -4.72 10.30 -24.66
N GLY A 173 -4.12 10.27 -25.86
CA GLY A 173 -4.42 11.22 -26.92
C GLY A 173 -4.24 12.70 -26.54
N GLY A 174 -3.28 13.02 -25.68
CA GLY A 174 -3.05 14.38 -25.17
C GLY A 174 -4.04 14.85 -24.09
N ARG A 175 -4.94 13.99 -23.62
CA ARG A 175 -5.95 14.28 -22.60
C ARG A 175 -5.66 13.50 -21.32
N TYR A 176 -5.88 14.14 -20.17
CA TYR A 176 -5.78 13.47 -18.87
C TYR A 176 -7.04 12.68 -18.56
N ARG A 177 -6.85 11.45 -18.03
CA ARG A 177 -7.95 10.61 -17.58
C ARG A 177 -7.64 9.90 -16.27
N ARG A 178 -8.69 9.43 -15.60
CA ARG A 178 -8.62 8.52 -14.48
C ARG A 178 -8.40 7.08 -14.96
N PHE A 179 -7.93 6.24 -14.06
CA PHE A 179 -8.00 4.80 -14.26
C PHE A 179 -9.45 4.33 -14.29
N THR A 180 -9.73 3.32 -15.09
CA THR A 180 -10.99 2.58 -14.98
C THR A 180 -10.93 1.62 -13.78
N PRO A 181 -12.08 1.18 -13.24
CA PRO A 181 -12.09 0.14 -12.21
C PRO A 181 -11.39 -1.16 -12.64
N ARG A 182 -11.46 -1.49 -13.93
CA ARG A 182 -10.84 -2.70 -14.48
C ARG A 182 -9.33 -2.59 -14.57
N GLU A 183 -8.81 -1.43 -14.96
CA GLU A 183 -7.35 -1.17 -14.96
C GLU A 183 -6.76 -1.23 -13.54
N VAL A 184 -7.54 -0.80 -12.54
CA VAL A 184 -7.11 -0.89 -11.13
C VAL A 184 -7.19 -2.32 -10.58
N ALA A 185 -8.10 -3.14 -11.10
CA ALA A 185 -8.31 -4.52 -10.66
C ALA A 185 -7.33 -5.52 -11.29
N ARG A 186 -6.67 -5.14 -12.37
CA ARG A 186 -5.64 -5.94 -13.06
C ARG A 186 -4.27 -5.76 -12.41
#